data_d1c0f4f0bf6776c24619c96df691c149
#
_entry.id   d1c0f4f0bf6776c24619c96df691c149
#
_cell.length_a   1.000
_cell.length_b   1.000
_cell.length_c   1.000
_cell.angle_alpha   90.00
_cell.angle_beta   90.00
_cell.angle_gamma   90.00
#
_symmetry.space_group_name_H-M   'P 1'
#
loop_
_entity.id
_entity.type
_entity.pdbx_description
1 polymer ?
#
loop_
_entity_poly.entity_id
_entity_poly.type
_entity_poly.pdbx_seq_one_letter_code
_entity_poly.pdbx_strand_id
1 'polypeptide(L)'
;MEEDTWIVQTTGLCKTYGDGAAVPALIDVSLSISSGKFLAICGPSGSGKSTLLNLIGTLDYPTSGQVIVDGVDINSLKGDRLADFRRAKIGFVFQLFNLVPALTALENVMLPLLPYQRGLSFKLEKRAQELLEGLGLRERLHHLPGQLSGGEQQRVAIARALINYPKLILADEPTGNLDSQSGEEIGRLLRHLNRDLGLSVLLVTHDANIAAYADQVVHLRDGRHVEQT
;
A
#
# COMPACT_ATOMS: atom_id res chain seq x y z
N MET A 1 -19.04 21.81 9.68
CA MET A 1 -18.91 20.35 9.74
C MET A 1 -18.17 19.95 8.50
N GLU A 2 -16.89 19.61 8.62
CA GLU A 2 -16.16 19.00 7.50
C GLU A 2 -16.87 17.65 7.26
N GLU A 3 -17.37 17.44 6.04
CA GLU A 3 -17.86 16.12 5.64
C GLU A 3 -16.67 15.16 5.73
N ASP A 4 -16.78 14.14 6.55
CA ASP A 4 -15.77 13.08 6.64
C ASP A 4 -15.62 12.42 5.26
N THR A 5 -14.59 12.83 4.53
CA THR A 5 -14.29 12.26 3.23
C THR A 5 -13.56 10.93 3.45
N TRP A 6 -14.17 9.83 3.03
CA TRP A 6 -13.61 8.50 3.14
C TRP A 6 -12.67 8.20 1.97
N ILE A 7 -11.46 7.74 2.29
CA ILE A 7 -10.54 7.25 1.25
C ILE A 7 -10.84 5.80 0.86
N VAL A 8 -11.28 4.99 1.83
CA VAL A 8 -11.70 3.60 1.61
C VAL A 8 -12.99 3.34 2.39
N GLN A 9 -13.93 2.67 1.73
CA GLN A 9 -15.10 2.08 2.38
C GLN A 9 -15.31 0.67 1.84
N THR A 10 -15.49 -0.29 2.73
CA THR A 10 -15.93 -1.64 2.37
C THR A 10 -17.26 -1.95 3.05
N THR A 11 -18.17 -2.62 2.34
CA THR A 11 -19.49 -3.01 2.86
C THR A 11 -19.76 -4.46 2.53
N GLY A 12 -19.92 -5.29 3.56
CA GLY A 12 -20.25 -6.70 3.43
C GLY A 12 -19.23 -7.49 2.59
N LEU A 13 -17.94 -7.11 2.65
CA LEU A 13 -16.92 -7.61 1.74
C LEU A 13 -16.60 -9.07 2.04
N CYS A 14 -16.76 -9.93 1.04
CA CYS A 14 -16.44 -11.35 1.11
C CYS A 14 -15.45 -11.75 0.00
N LYS A 15 -14.55 -12.67 0.36
CA LYS A 15 -13.66 -13.31 -0.62
C LYS A 15 -13.53 -14.78 -0.30
N THR A 16 -13.78 -15.61 -1.31
CA THR A 16 -13.60 -17.06 -1.23
C THR A 16 -12.70 -17.49 -2.39
N TYR A 17 -11.72 -18.34 -2.12
CA TYR A 17 -10.82 -18.94 -3.10
C TYR A 17 -11.15 -20.41 -3.32
N GLY A 18 -10.86 -20.94 -4.51
CA GLY A 18 -10.96 -22.35 -4.89
C GLY A 18 -12.23 -22.71 -5.65
N ASP A 19 -12.07 -23.57 -6.65
CA ASP A 19 -13.17 -24.06 -7.52
C ASP A 19 -13.79 -25.37 -7.00
N GLY A 20 -13.25 -25.95 -5.92
CA GLY A 20 -13.72 -27.21 -5.31
C GLY A 20 -13.99 -27.06 -3.81
N ALA A 21 -12.98 -27.16 -2.97
CA ALA A 21 -13.10 -26.85 -1.55
C ALA A 21 -12.99 -25.32 -1.38
N ALA A 22 -14.12 -24.65 -1.30
CA ALA A 22 -14.18 -23.19 -1.14
C ALA A 22 -13.58 -22.75 0.21
N VAL A 23 -12.49 -21.97 0.19
CA VAL A 23 -11.84 -21.46 1.39
C VAL A 23 -12.21 -19.98 1.54
N PRO A 24 -13.05 -19.60 2.52
CA PRO A 24 -13.36 -18.21 2.80
C PRO A 24 -12.14 -17.50 3.39
N ALA A 25 -11.67 -16.46 2.71
CA ALA A 25 -10.55 -15.63 3.15
C ALA A 25 -11.04 -14.33 3.83
N LEU A 26 -12.21 -13.81 3.41
CA LEU A 26 -12.89 -12.70 4.06
C LEU A 26 -14.39 -13.01 4.16
N ILE A 27 -14.98 -12.62 5.28
CA ILE A 27 -16.37 -12.90 5.61
C ILE A 27 -17.01 -11.64 6.21
N ASP A 28 -17.83 -10.95 5.42
CA ASP A 28 -18.64 -9.79 5.84
C ASP A 28 -17.82 -8.67 6.48
N VAL A 29 -16.72 -8.27 5.81
CA VAL A 29 -15.83 -7.22 6.32
C VAL A 29 -16.34 -5.86 5.88
N SER A 30 -16.76 -5.04 6.87
CA SER A 30 -17.15 -3.65 6.67
C SER A 30 -16.21 -2.75 7.47
N LEU A 31 -15.56 -1.80 6.80
CA LEU A 31 -14.68 -0.81 7.42
C LEU A 31 -14.68 0.49 6.62
N SER A 32 -14.34 1.59 7.29
CA SER A 32 -14.19 2.90 6.65
C SER A 32 -12.91 3.57 7.14
N ILE A 33 -12.16 4.16 6.21
CA ILE A 33 -10.91 4.87 6.49
C ILE A 33 -11.09 6.31 6.02
N SER A 34 -10.99 7.28 6.92
CA SER A 34 -11.06 8.71 6.55
C SER A 34 -9.82 9.11 5.75
N SER A 35 -9.99 10.07 4.84
CA SER A 35 -8.88 10.63 4.07
C SER A 35 -7.81 11.23 4.98
N GLY A 36 -6.54 11.02 4.64
CA GLY A 36 -5.38 11.50 5.41
C GLY A 36 -5.09 10.70 6.69
N LYS A 37 -5.85 9.63 7.00
CA LYS A 37 -5.59 8.80 8.18
C LYS A 37 -4.63 7.65 7.89
N PHE A 38 -3.96 7.23 8.94
CA PHE A 38 -3.12 6.04 8.97
C PHE A 38 -3.83 4.93 9.74
N LEU A 39 -4.29 3.90 9.04
CA LEU A 39 -4.92 2.72 9.62
C LEU A 39 -3.96 1.53 9.58
N ALA A 40 -3.85 0.79 10.68
CA ALA A 40 -3.19 -0.52 10.71
C ALA A 40 -4.22 -1.65 10.82
N ILE A 41 -4.04 -2.70 10.02
CA ILE A 41 -4.78 -3.96 10.14
C ILE A 41 -3.86 -5.00 10.73
N CYS A 42 -4.21 -5.48 11.92
CA CYS A 42 -3.46 -6.49 12.65
C CYS A 42 -4.21 -7.83 12.69
N GLY A 43 -3.49 -8.90 12.92
CA GLY A 43 -4.07 -10.24 13.09
C GLY A 43 -3.06 -11.35 12.79
N PRO A 44 -3.37 -12.61 13.16
CA PRO A 44 -2.50 -13.74 12.91
C PRO A 44 -2.29 -14.01 11.41
N SER A 45 -1.29 -14.81 11.07
CA SER A 45 -1.11 -15.28 9.69
C SER A 45 -2.37 -16.02 9.22
N GLY A 46 -2.76 -15.82 7.96
CA GLY A 46 -3.97 -16.42 7.39
C GLY A 46 -5.29 -15.75 7.78
N SER A 47 -5.30 -14.66 8.56
CA SER A 47 -6.54 -13.98 8.96
C SER A 47 -7.24 -13.18 7.85
N GLY A 48 -6.66 -13.10 6.63
CA GLY A 48 -7.26 -12.39 5.49
C GLY A 48 -6.71 -10.98 5.24
N LYS A 49 -5.71 -10.50 5.99
CA LYS A 49 -5.17 -9.14 5.89
C LYS A 49 -4.70 -8.77 4.48
N SER A 50 -3.79 -9.57 3.91
CA SER A 50 -3.28 -9.34 2.53
C SER A 50 -4.38 -9.49 1.49
N THR A 51 -5.37 -10.37 1.71
CA THR A 51 -6.55 -10.47 0.86
C THR A 51 -7.35 -9.17 0.87
N LEU A 52 -7.62 -8.61 2.05
CA LEU A 52 -8.34 -7.34 2.17
C LEU A 52 -7.57 -6.21 1.48
N LEU A 53 -6.25 -6.13 1.70
CA LEU A 53 -5.38 -5.15 1.04
C LEU A 53 -5.41 -5.31 -0.50
N ASN A 54 -5.36 -6.54 -1.00
CA ASN A 54 -5.40 -6.82 -2.44
C ASN A 54 -6.74 -6.42 -3.08
N LEU A 55 -7.86 -6.62 -2.38
CA LEU A 55 -9.18 -6.18 -2.86
C LEU A 55 -9.28 -4.65 -2.92
N ILE A 56 -8.89 -3.97 -1.85
CA ILE A 56 -8.83 -2.50 -1.81
C ILE A 56 -7.87 -1.98 -2.88
N GLY A 57 -6.74 -2.65 -3.05
CA GLY A 57 -5.70 -2.34 -4.03
C GLY A 57 -6.04 -2.69 -5.47
N THR A 58 -7.21 -3.26 -5.72
CA THR A 58 -7.63 -3.67 -7.07
C THR A 58 -6.71 -4.71 -7.74
N LEU A 59 -6.00 -5.49 -6.93
CA LEU A 59 -5.15 -6.60 -7.39
C LEU A 59 -5.95 -7.91 -7.49
N ASP A 60 -7.11 -7.98 -6.84
CA ASP A 60 -8.06 -9.09 -6.90
C ASP A 60 -9.49 -8.54 -6.87
N TYR A 61 -10.47 -9.42 -7.11
CA TYR A 61 -11.89 -9.07 -7.12
C TYR A 61 -12.61 -9.72 -5.94
N PRO A 62 -13.57 -9.03 -5.29
CA PRO A 62 -14.38 -9.64 -4.24
C PRO A 62 -15.32 -10.70 -4.82
N THR A 63 -15.67 -11.70 -4.00
CA THR A 63 -16.73 -12.66 -4.34
C THR A 63 -18.11 -12.00 -4.19
N SER A 64 -18.26 -11.14 -3.16
CA SER A 64 -19.46 -10.30 -2.94
C SER A 64 -19.11 -9.10 -2.06
N GLY A 65 -20.05 -8.18 -1.91
CA GLY A 65 -19.85 -6.92 -1.20
C GLY A 65 -19.30 -5.82 -2.10
N GLN A 66 -19.00 -4.67 -1.50
CA GLN A 66 -18.59 -3.47 -2.22
C GLN A 66 -17.30 -2.91 -1.65
N VAL A 67 -16.47 -2.35 -2.53
CA VAL A 67 -15.27 -1.57 -2.17
C VAL A 67 -15.32 -0.24 -2.90
N ILE A 68 -15.27 0.85 -2.15
CA ILE A 68 -15.19 2.22 -2.67
C ILE A 68 -13.82 2.78 -2.27
N VAL A 69 -13.08 3.33 -3.23
CA VAL A 69 -11.78 3.99 -3.00
C VAL A 69 -11.82 5.36 -3.64
N ASP A 70 -11.48 6.40 -2.87
CA ASP A 70 -11.53 7.81 -3.30
C ASP A 70 -12.87 8.18 -3.96
N GLY A 71 -13.99 7.71 -3.39
CA GLY A 71 -15.35 7.92 -3.89
C GLY A 71 -15.75 7.09 -5.11
N VAL A 72 -14.89 6.22 -5.62
CA VAL A 72 -15.14 5.39 -6.80
C VAL A 72 -15.39 3.93 -6.38
N ASP A 73 -16.54 3.38 -6.79
CA ASP A 73 -16.80 1.93 -6.66
C ASP A 73 -15.89 1.16 -7.63
N ILE A 74 -14.88 0.50 -7.06
CA ILE A 74 -13.90 -0.24 -7.87
C ILE A 74 -14.50 -1.46 -8.57
N ASN A 75 -15.61 -2.02 -8.08
CA ASN A 75 -16.28 -3.15 -8.72
C ASN A 75 -16.90 -2.76 -10.09
N SER A 76 -17.13 -1.46 -10.29
CA SER A 76 -17.65 -0.91 -11.55
C SER A 76 -16.56 -0.77 -12.63
N LEU A 77 -15.27 -0.84 -12.25
CA LEU A 77 -14.14 -0.65 -13.14
C LEU A 77 -13.64 -2.01 -13.67
N LYS A 78 -13.23 -2.06 -14.94
CA LYS A 78 -12.67 -3.26 -15.58
C LYS A 78 -11.53 -2.88 -16.53
N GLY A 79 -10.62 -3.84 -16.75
CA GLY A 79 -9.53 -3.71 -17.73
C GLY A 79 -8.67 -2.46 -17.49
N ASP A 80 -8.45 -1.69 -18.56
CA ASP A 80 -7.57 -0.52 -18.53
C ASP A 80 -8.05 0.57 -17.53
N ARG A 81 -9.36 0.74 -17.37
CA ARG A 81 -9.90 1.72 -16.41
C ARG A 81 -9.51 1.39 -14.97
N LEU A 82 -9.50 0.11 -14.60
CA LEU A 82 -9.07 -0.34 -13.28
C LEU A 82 -7.56 -0.17 -13.11
N ALA A 83 -6.78 -0.46 -14.16
CA ALA A 83 -5.33 -0.27 -14.15
C ALA A 83 -4.96 1.22 -14.05
N ASP A 84 -5.66 2.09 -14.77
CA ASP A 84 -5.48 3.55 -14.72
C ASP A 84 -5.85 4.12 -13.35
N PHE A 85 -6.96 3.66 -12.78
CA PHE A 85 -7.39 4.03 -11.44
C PHE A 85 -6.32 3.65 -10.40
N ARG A 86 -5.88 2.39 -10.41
CA ARG A 86 -4.82 1.89 -9.51
C ARG A 86 -3.56 2.73 -9.63
N ARG A 87 -3.06 2.93 -10.85
CA ARG A 87 -1.87 3.73 -11.12
C ARG A 87 -1.99 5.17 -10.61
N ALA A 88 -3.17 5.78 -10.76
CA ALA A 88 -3.39 7.19 -10.40
C ALA A 88 -3.62 7.41 -8.90
N LYS A 89 -4.17 6.42 -8.19
CA LYS A 89 -4.70 6.62 -6.84
C LYS A 89 -3.94 5.86 -5.75
N ILE A 90 -3.28 4.75 -6.10
CA ILE A 90 -2.76 3.78 -5.13
C ILE A 90 -1.26 3.58 -5.32
N GLY A 91 -0.52 3.68 -4.23
CA GLY A 91 0.88 3.24 -4.14
C GLY A 91 0.98 1.96 -3.33
N PHE A 92 1.79 1.01 -3.79
CA PHE A 92 2.00 -0.27 -3.11
C PHE A 92 3.39 -0.38 -2.53
N VAL A 93 3.46 -0.87 -1.29
CA VAL A 93 4.69 -1.23 -0.59
C VAL A 93 4.55 -2.67 -0.10
N PHE A 94 5.43 -3.56 -0.55
CA PHE A 94 5.37 -5.00 -0.26
C PHE A 94 6.50 -5.44 0.66
N GLN A 95 6.32 -6.56 1.33
CA GLN A 95 7.29 -7.20 2.21
C GLN A 95 8.59 -7.57 1.46
N LEU A 96 8.51 -8.10 0.25
CA LEU A 96 9.65 -8.52 -0.58
C LEU A 96 10.21 -7.40 -1.47
N PHE A 97 9.87 -6.12 -1.19
CA PHE A 97 10.26 -4.94 -1.96
C PHE A 97 9.81 -4.95 -3.42
N ASN A 98 9.81 -6.10 -4.09
CA ASN A 98 9.44 -6.32 -5.49
C ASN A 98 10.17 -5.35 -6.45
N LEU A 99 11.47 -5.15 -6.21
CA LEU A 99 12.34 -4.41 -7.12
C LEU A 99 12.81 -5.32 -8.25
N VAL A 100 12.94 -4.74 -9.44
CA VAL A 100 13.51 -5.43 -10.59
C VAL A 100 15.03 -5.45 -10.44
N PRO A 101 15.69 -6.63 -10.29
CA PRO A 101 17.11 -6.69 -9.93
C PRO A 101 18.07 -6.11 -10.98
N ALA A 102 17.64 -6.07 -12.26
CA ALA A 102 18.41 -5.54 -13.37
C ALA A 102 18.30 -4.02 -13.54
N LEU A 103 17.44 -3.36 -12.79
CA LEU A 103 17.22 -1.92 -12.83
C LEU A 103 17.85 -1.25 -11.61
N THR A 104 18.39 -0.05 -11.79
CA THR A 104 18.88 0.80 -10.70
C THR A 104 17.75 1.25 -9.77
N ALA A 105 18.07 1.84 -8.64
CA ALA A 105 17.09 2.44 -7.72
C ALA A 105 16.24 3.48 -8.47
N LEU A 106 16.86 4.37 -9.23
CA LEU A 106 16.17 5.39 -10.01
C LEU A 106 15.19 4.78 -11.02
N GLU A 107 15.64 3.80 -11.80
CA GLU A 107 14.82 3.11 -12.81
C GLU A 107 13.66 2.32 -12.18
N ASN A 108 13.89 1.67 -11.03
CA ASN A 108 12.82 1.01 -10.27
C ASN A 108 11.72 1.99 -9.85
N VAL A 109 12.09 3.19 -9.40
CA VAL A 109 11.11 4.23 -9.03
C VAL A 109 10.33 4.73 -10.24
N MET A 110 10.98 4.87 -11.39
CA MET A 110 10.37 5.34 -12.64
C MET A 110 9.43 4.30 -13.27
N LEU A 111 9.67 3.00 -13.02
CA LEU A 111 9.06 1.87 -13.73
C LEU A 111 7.53 1.97 -13.89
N PRO A 112 6.72 2.33 -12.89
CA PRO A 112 5.27 2.38 -13.04
C PRO A 112 4.77 3.40 -14.06
N LEU A 113 5.57 4.42 -14.37
CA LEU A 113 5.19 5.52 -15.26
C LEU A 113 5.97 5.57 -16.57
N LEU A 114 6.97 4.71 -16.76
CA LEU A 114 7.76 4.67 -18.01
C LEU A 114 6.90 4.59 -19.30
N PRO A 115 5.86 3.72 -19.37
CA PRO A 115 5.00 3.64 -20.56
C PRO A 115 4.21 4.92 -20.82
N TYR A 116 4.02 5.76 -19.82
CA TYR A 116 3.15 6.95 -19.84
C TYR A 116 3.93 8.27 -19.83
N GLN A 117 5.26 8.23 -19.84
CA GLN A 117 6.14 9.38 -19.60
C GLN A 117 5.86 10.58 -20.53
N ARG A 118 5.40 10.33 -21.79
CA ARG A 118 5.08 11.40 -22.77
C ARG A 118 3.82 12.20 -22.39
N GLY A 119 2.94 11.65 -21.56
CA GLY A 119 1.69 12.29 -21.10
C GLY A 119 1.76 12.89 -19.71
N LEU A 120 2.91 12.82 -19.03
CA LEU A 120 3.05 13.37 -17.69
C LEU A 120 3.22 14.90 -17.72
N SER A 121 2.62 15.57 -16.73
CA SER A 121 2.78 17.00 -16.50
C SER A 121 4.11 17.38 -15.83
N PHE A 122 4.96 16.41 -15.52
CA PHE A 122 6.25 16.57 -14.84
C PHE A 122 7.34 15.71 -15.49
N LYS A 123 8.60 16.04 -15.21
CA LYS A 123 9.76 15.25 -15.66
C LYS A 123 9.94 14.04 -14.75
N LEU A 124 9.69 12.83 -15.29
CA LEU A 124 9.66 11.58 -14.52
C LEU A 124 10.98 11.31 -13.78
N GLU A 125 12.12 11.43 -14.47
CA GLU A 125 13.44 11.21 -13.88
C GLU A 125 13.71 12.19 -12.72
N LYS A 126 13.43 13.48 -12.92
CA LYS A 126 13.61 14.49 -11.88
C LYS A 126 12.76 14.18 -10.65
N ARG A 127 11.49 13.78 -10.84
CA ARG A 127 10.60 13.41 -9.75
C ARG A 127 11.10 12.17 -9.00
N ALA A 128 11.59 11.15 -9.71
CA ALA A 128 12.15 9.95 -9.11
C ALA A 128 13.41 10.27 -8.29
N GLN A 129 14.28 11.14 -8.81
CA GLN A 129 15.46 11.61 -8.09
C GLN A 129 15.08 12.37 -6.82
N GLU A 130 14.17 13.35 -6.90
CA GLU A 130 13.69 14.11 -5.73
C GLU A 130 13.13 13.20 -4.63
N LEU A 131 12.37 12.17 -5.01
CA LEU A 131 11.83 11.20 -4.07
C LEU A 131 12.95 10.39 -3.38
N LEU A 132 13.90 9.86 -4.14
CA LEU A 132 15.02 9.10 -3.59
C LEU A 132 15.90 9.97 -2.69
N GLU A 133 16.19 11.20 -3.09
CA GLU A 133 16.95 12.15 -2.25
C GLU A 133 16.21 12.48 -0.95
N GLY A 134 14.90 12.73 -1.02
CA GLY A 134 14.04 12.99 0.14
C GLY A 134 13.97 11.80 1.10
N LEU A 135 14.20 10.58 0.60
CA LEU A 135 14.27 9.36 1.40
C LEU A 135 15.70 8.97 1.81
N GLY A 136 16.67 9.87 1.64
CA GLY A 136 18.07 9.66 2.08
C GLY A 136 18.88 8.76 1.15
N LEU A 137 18.49 8.61 -0.12
CA LEU A 137 19.12 7.72 -1.09
C LEU A 137 19.86 8.47 -2.22
N ARG A 138 20.26 9.73 -2.00
CA ARG A 138 20.99 10.55 -3.00
C ARG A 138 22.18 9.82 -3.59
N GLU A 139 23.00 9.17 -2.76
CA GLU A 139 24.22 8.47 -3.17
C GLU A 139 23.93 7.05 -3.73
N ARG A 140 22.65 6.66 -3.80
CA ARG A 140 22.21 5.32 -4.17
C ARG A 140 21.42 5.26 -5.48
N LEU A 141 21.23 6.39 -6.17
CA LEU A 141 20.37 6.50 -7.36
C LEU A 141 20.68 5.45 -8.43
N HIS A 142 21.95 5.17 -8.65
CA HIS A 142 22.44 4.26 -9.70
C HIS A 142 22.83 2.88 -9.18
N HIS A 143 22.56 2.57 -7.90
CA HIS A 143 22.82 1.25 -7.35
C HIS A 143 21.73 0.26 -7.78
N LEU A 144 22.14 -0.97 -8.05
CA LEU A 144 21.22 -2.10 -8.24
C LEU A 144 20.68 -2.58 -6.90
N PRO A 145 19.50 -3.22 -6.85
CA PRO A 145 18.92 -3.73 -5.60
C PRO A 145 19.88 -4.60 -4.77
N GLY A 146 20.67 -5.45 -5.41
CA GLY A 146 21.66 -6.29 -4.72
C GLY A 146 22.83 -5.53 -4.06
N GLN A 147 22.96 -4.24 -4.31
CA GLN A 147 23.97 -3.35 -3.71
C GLN A 147 23.39 -2.50 -2.57
N LEU A 148 22.09 -2.66 -2.28
CA LEU A 148 21.36 -1.91 -1.27
C LEU A 148 21.06 -2.80 -0.06
N SER A 149 21.12 -2.24 1.14
CA SER A 149 20.58 -2.88 2.34
C SER A 149 19.07 -3.10 2.24
N GLY A 150 18.49 -3.97 3.07
CA GLY A 150 17.04 -4.21 3.09
C GLY A 150 16.25 -2.92 3.34
N GLY A 151 16.68 -2.08 4.29
CA GLY A 151 16.06 -0.80 4.56
C GLY A 151 16.17 0.20 3.39
N GLU A 152 17.31 0.22 2.67
CA GLU A 152 17.46 1.02 1.45
C GLU A 152 16.55 0.52 0.33
N GLN A 153 16.45 -0.80 0.13
CA GLN A 153 15.52 -1.39 -0.85
C GLN A 153 14.07 -1.04 -0.53
N GLN A 154 13.67 -1.07 0.72
CA GLN A 154 12.33 -0.68 1.14
C GLN A 154 12.06 0.81 0.90
N ARG A 155 13.04 1.68 1.14
CA ARG A 155 12.92 3.11 0.80
C ARG A 155 12.78 3.33 -0.71
N VAL A 156 13.46 2.55 -1.56
CA VAL A 156 13.24 2.56 -3.02
C VAL A 156 11.82 2.12 -3.36
N ALA A 157 11.29 1.07 -2.73
CA ALA A 157 9.92 0.62 -2.94
C ALA A 157 8.89 1.68 -2.52
N ILE A 158 9.15 2.40 -1.41
CA ILE A 158 8.32 3.54 -0.97
C ILE A 158 8.40 4.69 -1.97
N ALA A 159 9.60 5.06 -2.47
CA ALA A 159 9.76 6.07 -3.50
C ALA A 159 8.96 5.72 -4.77
N ARG A 160 9.03 4.45 -5.20
CA ARG A 160 8.24 3.93 -6.32
C ARG A 160 6.74 4.05 -6.07
N ALA A 161 6.27 3.76 -4.86
CA ALA A 161 4.87 3.90 -4.50
C ALA A 161 4.39 5.37 -4.58
N LEU A 162 5.28 6.34 -4.33
CA LEU A 162 4.98 7.78 -4.30
C LEU A 162 5.09 8.47 -5.67
N ILE A 163 5.60 7.79 -6.71
CA ILE A 163 5.99 8.44 -7.96
C ILE A 163 4.85 9.20 -8.66
N ASN A 164 3.63 8.69 -8.59
CA ASN A 164 2.45 9.28 -9.25
C ASN A 164 1.52 10.05 -8.30
N TYR A 165 2.02 10.56 -7.18
CA TYR A 165 1.23 11.32 -6.21
C TYR A 165 -0.05 10.57 -5.76
N PRO A 166 0.06 9.34 -5.25
CA PRO A 166 -1.10 8.57 -4.83
C PRO A 166 -1.85 9.27 -3.69
N LYS A 167 -3.12 8.93 -3.53
CA LYS A 167 -3.93 9.35 -2.37
C LYS A 167 -3.90 8.31 -1.23
N LEU A 168 -3.60 7.06 -1.58
CA LEU A 168 -3.58 5.93 -0.67
C LEU A 168 -2.30 5.10 -0.86
N ILE A 169 -1.61 4.84 0.24
CA ILE A 169 -0.53 3.85 0.31
C ILE A 169 -1.08 2.58 0.93
N LEU A 170 -0.90 1.47 0.25
CA LEU A 170 -1.17 0.13 0.73
C LEU A 170 0.16 -0.56 1.04
N ALA A 171 0.40 -0.85 2.32
CA ALA A 171 1.65 -1.46 2.78
C ALA A 171 1.37 -2.85 3.37
N ASP A 172 1.83 -3.90 2.69
CA ASP A 172 1.68 -5.29 3.13
C ASP A 172 2.97 -5.77 3.80
N GLU A 173 2.96 -5.89 5.12
CA GLU A 173 4.09 -6.33 5.97
C GLU A 173 5.42 -5.61 5.61
N PRO A 174 5.45 -4.26 5.50
CA PRO A 174 6.59 -3.53 4.89
C PRO A 174 7.90 -3.64 5.68
N THR A 175 7.86 -4.21 6.88
CA THR A 175 9.02 -4.39 7.76
C THR A 175 9.37 -5.85 8.00
N GLY A 176 8.60 -6.79 7.45
CA GLY A 176 8.71 -8.22 7.76
C GLY A 176 10.05 -8.87 7.37
N ASN A 177 10.83 -8.25 6.48
CA ASN A 177 12.16 -8.74 6.07
C ASN A 177 13.31 -7.83 6.54
N LEU A 178 13.03 -6.94 7.49
CA LEU A 178 14.01 -5.99 8.01
C LEU A 178 14.41 -6.37 9.45
N ASP A 179 15.61 -5.96 9.86
CA ASP A 179 15.95 -5.92 11.28
C ASP A 179 15.08 -4.90 12.02
N SER A 180 15.02 -5.02 13.35
CA SER A 180 14.13 -4.20 14.18
C SER A 180 14.39 -2.69 14.03
N GLN A 181 15.67 -2.27 13.93
CA GLN A 181 16.02 -0.87 13.78
C GLN A 181 15.54 -0.32 12.44
N SER A 182 15.85 -1.02 11.34
CA SER A 182 15.39 -0.67 9.99
C SER A 182 13.85 -0.67 9.91
N GLY A 183 13.21 -1.64 10.57
CA GLY A 183 11.74 -1.72 10.64
C GLY A 183 11.12 -0.48 11.30
N GLU A 184 11.65 -0.05 12.45
CA GLU A 184 11.19 1.17 13.12
C GLU A 184 11.40 2.43 12.27
N GLU A 185 12.53 2.51 11.54
CA GLU A 185 12.79 3.63 10.62
C GLU A 185 11.74 3.70 9.51
N ILE A 186 11.34 2.56 8.94
CA ILE A 186 10.28 2.48 7.93
C ILE A 186 8.91 2.85 8.52
N GLY A 187 8.59 2.40 9.73
CA GLY A 187 7.36 2.80 10.43
C GLY A 187 7.28 4.32 10.64
N ARG A 188 8.36 4.93 11.14
CA ARG A 188 8.49 6.39 11.30
C ARG A 188 8.37 7.13 9.96
N LEU A 189 8.99 6.59 8.91
CA LEU A 189 8.94 7.17 7.57
C LEU A 189 7.50 7.18 7.02
N LEU A 190 6.76 6.07 7.11
CA LEU A 190 5.37 6.01 6.69
C LEU A 190 4.49 7.00 7.46
N ARG A 191 4.72 7.14 8.76
CA ARG A 191 4.02 8.14 9.59
C ARG A 191 4.35 9.57 9.18
N HIS A 192 5.60 9.89 8.89
CA HIS A 192 6.05 11.19 8.40
C HIS A 192 5.38 11.52 7.05
N LEU A 193 5.44 10.59 6.10
CA LEU A 193 4.77 10.75 4.81
C LEU A 193 3.25 10.96 4.95
N ASN A 194 2.60 10.23 5.85
CA ASN A 194 1.17 10.44 6.13
C ASN A 194 0.89 11.87 6.61
N ARG A 195 1.65 12.37 7.59
CA ARG A 195 1.44 13.69 8.19
C ARG A 195 1.79 14.83 7.24
N ASP A 196 2.95 14.75 6.60
CA ASP A 196 3.49 15.88 5.82
C ASP A 196 2.86 16.02 4.44
N LEU A 197 2.50 14.87 3.82
CA LEU A 197 1.87 14.87 2.49
C LEU A 197 0.35 14.70 2.55
N GLY A 198 -0.24 14.51 3.75
CA GLY A 198 -1.67 14.25 3.91
C GLY A 198 -2.12 12.93 3.27
N LEU A 199 -1.18 11.98 3.05
CA LEU A 199 -1.45 10.68 2.44
C LEU A 199 -2.24 9.80 3.39
N SER A 200 -3.22 9.07 2.87
CA SER A 200 -3.83 7.97 3.61
C SER A 200 -2.92 6.74 3.55
N VAL A 201 -2.77 6.04 4.67
CA VAL A 201 -1.95 4.82 4.74
C VAL A 201 -2.80 3.69 5.30
N LEU A 202 -2.83 2.57 4.60
CA LEU A 202 -3.35 1.30 5.09
C LEU A 202 -2.19 0.32 5.22
N LEU A 203 -1.84 0.01 6.44
CA LEU A 203 -0.76 -0.90 6.81
C LEU A 203 -1.34 -2.23 7.23
N VAL A 204 -0.82 -3.32 6.68
CA VAL A 204 -1.01 -4.67 7.21
C VAL A 204 0.26 -5.07 7.93
N THR A 205 0.14 -5.50 9.18
CA THR A 205 1.28 -5.99 9.96
C THR A 205 0.85 -6.93 11.08
N HIS A 206 1.75 -7.79 11.53
CA HIS A 206 1.63 -8.54 12.78
C HIS A 206 2.50 -7.95 13.90
N ASP A 207 3.31 -6.93 13.61
CA ASP A 207 4.16 -6.25 14.59
C ASP A 207 3.41 -5.10 15.26
N ALA A 208 3.19 -5.22 16.57
CA ALA A 208 2.49 -4.23 17.38
C ALA A 208 3.24 -2.88 17.46
N ASN A 209 4.59 -2.89 17.41
CA ASN A 209 5.38 -1.67 17.46
C ASN A 209 5.18 -0.86 16.17
N ILE A 210 5.08 -1.54 15.05
CA ILE A 210 4.83 -0.89 13.74
C ILE A 210 3.38 -0.43 13.66
N ALA A 211 2.42 -1.22 14.16
CA ALA A 211 1.01 -0.83 14.22
C ALA A 211 0.79 0.42 15.09
N ALA A 212 1.61 0.65 16.11
CA ALA A 212 1.52 1.81 17.00
C ALA A 212 1.77 3.16 16.31
N TYR A 213 2.33 3.17 15.09
CA TYR A 213 2.44 4.39 14.29
C TYR A 213 1.10 4.85 13.66
N ALA A 214 0.10 3.97 13.61
CA ALA A 214 -1.20 4.27 13.04
C ALA A 214 -2.08 5.14 13.97
N ASP A 215 -3.04 5.86 13.38
CA ASP A 215 -4.06 6.60 14.13
C ASP A 215 -5.13 5.64 14.69
N GLN A 216 -5.34 4.51 14.01
CA GLN A 216 -6.33 3.50 14.36
C GLN A 216 -5.78 2.10 14.03
N VAL A 217 -6.09 1.14 14.88
CA VAL A 217 -5.77 -0.27 14.67
C VAL A 217 -7.07 -1.07 14.57
N VAL A 218 -7.18 -1.87 13.52
CA VAL A 218 -8.30 -2.80 13.29
C VAL A 218 -7.74 -4.22 13.37
N HIS A 219 -8.47 -5.12 14.01
CA HIS A 219 -8.08 -6.51 14.15
C HIS A 219 -8.88 -7.40 13.20
N LEU A 220 -8.16 -8.23 12.42
CA LEU A 220 -8.75 -9.24 11.56
C LEU A 220 -8.45 -10.64 12.13
N ARG A 221 -9.47 -11.46 12.27
CA ARG A 221 -9.33 -12.86 12.70
C ARG A 221 -10.30 -13.74 11.91
N ASP A 222 -9.79 -14.83 11.37
CA ASP A 222 -10.57 -15.80 10.60
C ASP A 222 -11.47 -15.16 9.51
N GLY A 223 -10.88 -14.18 8.80
CA GLY A 223 -11.56 -13.44 7.73
C GLY A 223 -12.59 -12.43 8.19
N ARG A 224 -12.69 -12.11 9.48
CA ARG A 224 -13.67 -11.17 10.06
C ARG A 224 -12.99 -10.03 10.79
N HIS A 225 -13.63 -8.87 10.75
CA HIS A 225 -13.29 -7.76 11.64
C HIS A 225 -13.70 -8.12 13.07
N VAL A 226 -12.81 -7.95 14.05
CA VAL A 226 -13.06 -8.16 15.48
C VAL A 226 -12.87 -6.85 16.22
N GLU A 227 -13.86 -6.44 16.98
CA GLU A 227 -13.72 -5.32 17.92
C GLU A 227 -12.83 -5.76 19.09
N GLN A 228 -11.89 -4.89 19.50
CA GLN A 228 -11.17 -5.12 20.75
C GLN A 228 -12.13 -4.89 21.91
N THR A 229 -12.33 -5.97 22.68
CA THR A 229 -13.04 -5.92 23.97
C THR A 229 -12.14 -5.34 25.04
#